data_f3e5b2a583e31ebdfccbf24566b25b0a
#
_entry.id   f3e5b2a583e31ebdfccbf24566b25b0a
#
_cell.length_a   1.000
_cell.length_b   1.000
_cell.length_c   1.000
_cell.angle_alpha   90.00
_cell.angle_beta   90.00
_cell.angle_gamma   90.00
#
_symmetry.space_group_name_H-M   'P 1'
#
loop_
_entity.id
_entity.type
_entity.pdbx_description
1 polymer ?
#
loop_
_entity_poly.entity_id
_entity_poly.type
_entity_poly.pdbx_seq_one_letter_code
_entity_poly.pdbx_strand_id
1 'polypeptide(L)'
;MREDEFLEALTALEEILEDHRRRSGLIKKRIAQIRRGRANGASYAEIVSNNNRPLIVQLLTESSIALDIGGSDVRRAEARALYAEGLTMEQIAERFGVTRQRVSALLRRANEPK
;
A
#
# COMPACT_ATOMS: atom_id res chain seq x y z
N MET A 1 21.82 -19.20 -5.51
CA MET A 1 21.76 -17.82 -5.99
C MET A 1 20.61 -17.09 -5.30
N ARG A 2 20.88 -15.90 -4.81
CA ARG A 2 19.82 -15.14 -4.18
C ARG A 2 18.81 -14.67 -5.21
N GLU A 3 17.54 -14.77 -4.86
CA GLU A 3 16.51 -14.20 -5.68
C GLU A 3 16.66 -12.68 -5.74
N ASP A 4 16.18 -12.12 -6.83
CA ASP A 4 16.19 -10.68 -7.04
C ASP A 4 15.22 -10.01 -6.06
N GLU A 5 15.75 -9.21 -5.15
CA GLU A 5 14.96 -8.51 -4.13
C GLU A 5 13.85 -7.67 -4.75
N PHE A 6 14.14 -7.01 -5.87
CA PHE A 6 13.16 -6.17 -6.54
C PHE A 6 12.01 -7.02 -7.11
N LEU A 7 12.33 -8.13 -7.76
CA LEU A 7 11.30 -9.02 -8.30
C LEU A 7 10.44 -9.61 -7.18
N GLU A 8 11.04 -9.96 -6.05
CA GLU A 8 10.29 -10.42 -4.88
C GLU A 8 9.33 -9.36 -4.36
N ALA A 9 9.80 -8.11 -4.28
CA ALA A 9 8.96 -7.00 -3.83
C ALA A 9 7.80 -6.75 -4.79
N LEU A 10 8.03 -6.89 -6.09
CA LEU A 10 6.97 -6.74 -7.09
C LEU A 10 5.93 -7.85 -6.97
N THR A 11 6.37 -9.08 -6.73
CA THR A 11 5.46 -10.22 -6.53
C THR A 11 4.59 -9.99 -5.28
N ALA A 12 5.20 -9.53 -4.20
CA ALA A 12 4.46 -9.22 -2.97
C ALA A 12 3.45 -8.10 -3.21
N LEU A 13 3.82 -7.09 -4.00
CA LEU A 13 2.92 -5.99 -4.35
C LEU A 13 1.72 -6.50 -5.16
N GLU A 14 1.94 -7.44 -6.09
CA GLU A 14 0.83 -8.03 -6.85
C GLU A 14 -0.20 -8.68 -5.93
N GLU A 15 0.25 -9.38 -4.90
CA GLU A 15 -0.65 -10.01 -3.93
C GLU A 15 -1.43 -8.95 -3.13
N ILE A 16 -0.75 -7.88 -2.74
CA ILE A 16 -1.39 -6.76 -2.05
C ILE A 16 -2.46 -6.12 -2.93
N LEU A 17 -2.17 -5.93 -4.20
CA LEU A 17 -3.12 -5.34 -5.14
C LEU A 17 -4.33 -6.24 -5.36
N GLU A 18 -4.13 -7.55 -5.40
CA GLU A 18 -5.25 -8.50 -5.52
C GLU A 18 -6.14 -8.45 -4.28
N ASP A 19 -5.56 -8.38 -3.09
CA ASP A 19 -6.32 -8.21 -1.85
C ASP A 19 -7.04 -6.87 -1.84
N HIS A 20 -6.39 -5.82 -2.33
CA HIS A 20 -7.00 -4.50 -2.44
C HIS A 20 -8.20 -4.53 -3.40
N ARG A 21 -8.10 -5.27 -4.49
CA ARG A 21 -9.21 -5.43 -5.44
C ARG A 21 -10.42 -6.05 -4.77
N ARG A 22 -10.21 -7.10 -3.98
CA ARG A 22 -11.28 -7.74 -3.21
C ARG A 22 -11.89 -6.79 -2.19
N ARG A 23 -11.04 -6.06 -1.44
CA ARG A 23 -11.52 -5.07 -0.46
C ARG A 23 -12.29 -3.95 -1.15
N SER A 24 -11.83 -3.50 -2.31
CA SER A 24 -12.52 -2.46 -3.09
C SER A 24 -13.96 -2.88 -3.42
N GLY A 25 -14.13 -4.12 -3.85
CA GLY A 25 -15.48 -4.65 -4.12
C GLY A 25 -16.34 -4.67 -2.88
N LEU A 26 -15.79 -5.07 -1.74
CA LEU A 26 -16.51 -5.10 -0.47
C LEU A 26 -16.87 -3.69 0.00
N ILE A 27 -15.95 -2.74 -0.17
CA ILE A 27 -16.22 -1.34 0.17
C ILE A 27 -17.41 -0.81 -0.66
N LYS A 28 -17.44 -1.09 -1.95
CA LYS A 28 -18.54 -0.68 -2.82
C LYS A 28 -19.88 -1.29 -2.33
N LYS A 29 -19.84 -2.52 -1.90
CA LYS A 29 -21.03 -3.20 -1.35
C LYS A 29 -21.51 -2.50 -0.08
N ARG A 30 -20.59 -2.13 0.81
CA ARG A 30 -20.92 -1.39 2.03
C ARG A 30 -21.51 -0.01 1.73
N ILE A 31 -20.95 0.67 0.73
CA ILE A 31 -21.48 1.97 0.30
C ILE A 31 -22.94 1.83 -0.15
N ALA A 32 -23.23 0.82 -0.96
CA ALA A 32 -24.59 0.58 -1.42
C ALA A 32 -25.55 0.28 -0.25
N GLN A 33 -25.09 -0.48 0.72
CA GLN A 33 -25.89 -0.80 1.92
C GLN A 33 -26.19 0.46 2.73
N ILE A 34 -25.21 1.33 2.91
CA ILE A 34 -25.38 2.59 3.63
C ILE A 34 -26.40 3.48 2.91
N ARG A 35 -26.27 3.60 1.60
CA ARG A 35 -27.21 4.41 0.79
C ARG A 35 -28.63 3.89 0.90
N ARG A 36 -28.83 2.58 0.82
CA ARG A 36 -30.15 1.97 0.94
C ARG A 36 -30.74 2.18 2.33
N GLY A 37 -29.93 1.97 3.37
CA GLY A 37 -30.38 2.16 4.75
C GLY A 37 -30.84 3.60 4.97
N ARG A 38 -30.08 4.56 4.48
CA ARG A 38 -30.40 5.98 4.62
C ARG A 38 -31.65 6.35 3.83
N ALA A 39 -31.78 5.81 2.62
CA ALA A 39 -32.99 6.02 1.80
C ALA A 39 -34.23 5.46 2.47
N ASN A 40 -34.09 4.41 3.26
CA ASN A 40 -35.20 3.78 4.01
C ASN A 40 -35.43 4.45 5.36
N GLY A 41 -34.79 5.54 5.66
CA GLY A 41 -35.00 6.34 6.86
C GLY A 41 -34.20 5.93 8.08
N ALA A 42 -33.26 4.99 7.96
CA ALA A 42 -32.43 4.60 9.09
C ALA A 42 -31.42 5.69 9.41
N SER A 43 -31.10 5.83 10.69
CA SER A 43 -30.03 6.74 11.10
C SER A 43 -28.66 6.14 10.76
N TYR A 44 -27.64 6.97 10.65
CA TYR A 44 -26.29 6.44 10.42
C TYR A 44 -25.84 5.54 11.57
N ALA A 45 -26.21 5.88 12.80
CA ALA A 45 -25.87 5.05 13.95
C ALA A 45 -26.47 3.64 13.83
N GLU A 46 -27.72 3.55 13.40
CA GLU A 46 -28.37 2.25 13.15
C GLU A 46 -27.68 1.47 12.04
N ILE A 47 -27.36 2.14 10.94
CA ILE A 47 -26.71 1.51 9.79
C ILE A 47 -25.36 0.95 10.19
N VAL A 48 -24.54 1.71 10.92
CA VAL A 48 -23.21 1.29 11.35
C VAL A 48 -23.29 0.19 12.41
N SER A 49 -24.31 0.19 13.25
CA SER A 49 -24.49 -0.79 14.32
C SER A 49 -24.96 -2.16 13.82
N ASN A 50 -25.53 -2.22 12.63
CA ASN A 50 -25.94 -3.49 12.04
C ASN A 50 -24.72 -4.34 11.70
N ASN A 51 -24.96 -5.66 11.53
CA ASN A 51 -23.88 -6.65 11.32
C ASN A 51 -23.22 -6.55 9.94
N ASN A 52 -22.89 -5.36 9.49
CA ASN A 52 -22.22 -5.11 8.22
C ASN A 52 -20.70 -4.98 8.42
N ARG A 53 -20.14 -5.98 9.08
CA ARG A 53 -18.70 -6.01 9.28
C ARG A 53 -18.00 -6.80 8.18
N PRO A 54 -16.77 -6.44 7.83
CA PRO A 54 -16.03 -5.30 8.37
C PRO A 54 -16.59 -3.96 7.88
N LEU A 55 -16.37 -2.93 8.66
CA LEU A 55 -16.82 -1.57 8.31
C LEU A 55 -15.91 -0.95 7.24
N ILE A 56 -16.45 0.02 6.52
CA ILE A 56 -15.67 0.75 5.49
C ILE A 56 -14.37 1.28 6.07
N VAL A 57 -14.41 1.90 7.26
CA VAL A 57 -13.21 2.46 7.87
C VAL A 57 -12.14 1.40 8.16
N GLN A 58 -12.56 0.19 8.54
CA GLN A 58 -11.64 -0.91 8.76
C GLN A 58 -10.99 -1.35 7.45
N LEU A 59 -11.78 -1.47 6.39
CA LEU A 59 -11.29 -1.87 5.06
C LEU A 59 -10.34 -0.83 4.49
N LEU A 60 -10.65 0.45 4.65
CA LEU A 60 -9.77 1.54 4.19
C LEU A 60 -8.44 1.51 4.93
N THR A 61 -8.48 1.28 6.24
CA THR A 61 -7.26 1.20 7.05
C THR A 61 -6.39 0.02 6.61
N GLU A 62 -6.98 -1.15 6.42
CA GLU A 62 -6.24 -2.33 5.95
C GLU A 62 -5.58 -2.10 4.60
N SER A 63 -6.30 -1.50 3.65
CA SER A 63 -5.75 -1.20 2.33
C SER A 63 -4.61 -0.18 2.42
N SER A 64 -4.79 0.85 3.23
CA SER A 64 -3.81 1.91 3.40
C SER A 64 -2.50 1.36 3.96
N ILE A 65 -2.59 0.55 5.01
CA ILE A 65 -1.42 -0.05 5.65
C ILE A 65 -0.70 -0.98 4.68
N ALA A 66 -1.45 -1.86 4.01
CA ALA A 66 -0.85 -2.83 3.09
C ALA A 66 -0.16 -2.15 1.92
N LEU A 67 -0.79 -1.14 1.32
CA LEU A 67 -0.20 -0.39 0.20
C LEU A 67 1.02 0.40 0.63
N ASP A 68 1.00 0.96 1.84
CA ASP A 68 2.15 1.69 2.37
C ASP A 68 3.36 0.77 2.54
N ILE A 69 3.14 -0.40 3.15
CA ILE A 69 4.22 -1.38 3.35
C ILE A 69 4.75 -1.88 2.02
N GLY A 70 3.86 -2.34 1.12
CA GLY A 70 4.26 -2.87 -0.18
C GLY A 70 4.94 -1.83 -1.04
N GLY A 71 4.43 -0.61 -1.04
CA GLY A 71 5.02 0.50 -1.78
C GLY A 71 6.39 0.87 -1.26
N SER A 72 6.58 0.87 0.05
CA SER A 72 7.89 1.13 0.66
C SER A 72 8.90 0.07 0.28
N ASP A 73 8.50 -1.20 0.33
CA ASP A 73 9.38 -2.31 -0.04
C ASP A 73 9.81 -2.23 -1.49
N VAL A 74 8.88 -1.91 -2.39
CA VAL A 74 9.17 -1.76 -3.81
C VAL A 74 10.15 -0.60 -4.03
N ARG A 75 9.90 0.54 -3.41
CA ARG A 75 10.77 1.71 -3.58
C ARG A 75 12.19 1.44 -3.09
N ARG A 76 12.33 0.75 -1.96
CA ARG A 76 13.67 0.40 -1.44
C ARG A 76 14.37 -0.59 -2.36
N ALA A 77 13.67 -1.63 -2.75
CA ALA A 77 14.26 -2.69 -3.58
C ALA A 77 14.66 -2.14 -4.95
N GLU A 78 13.83 -1.29 -5.55
CA GLU A 78 14.14 -0.66 -6.83
C GLU A 78 15.35 0.26 -6.71
N ALA A 79 15.41 1.08 -5.67
CA ALA A 79 16.56 1.96 -5.45
C ALA A 79 17.84 1.15 -5.30
N ARG A 80 17.80 0.06 -4.54
CA ARG A 80 18.97 -0.82 -4.35
C ARG A 80 19.39 -1.48 -5.65
N ALA A 81 18.42 -1.94 -6.45
CA ALA A 81 18.72 -2.55 -7.73
C ALA A 81 19.42 -1.59 -8.67
N LEU A 82 18.91 -0.36 -8.78
CA LEU A 82 19.51 0.67 -9.63
C LEU A 82 20.89 1.07 -9.14
N TYR A 83 21.07 1.20 -7.84
CA TYR A 83 22.37 1.54 -7.26
C TYR A 83 23.39 0.43 -7.55
N ALA A 84 22.98 -0.82 -7.41
CA ALA A 84 23.82 -1.99 -7.71
C ALA A 84 24.23 -2.05 -9.19
N GLU A 85 23.40 -1.49 -10.07
CA GLU A 85 23.68 -1.43 -11.50
C GLU A 85 24.54 -0.22 -11.89
N GLY A 86 24.93 0.59 -10.92
CA GLY A 86 25.87 1.68 -11.14
C GLY A 86 25.28 3.08 -11.20
N LEU A 87 23.97 3.24 -10.97
CA LEU A 87 23.38 4.57 -10.92
C LEU A 87 23.82 5.29 -9.65
N THR A 88 24.07 6.59 -9.77
CA THR A 88 24.38 7.43 -8.61
C THR A 88 23.10 7.75 -7.85
N MET A 89 23.25 8.18 -6.59
CA MET A 89 22.09 8.61 -5.80
C MET A 89 21.34 9.76 -6.46
N GLU A 90 22.07 10.68 -7.11
CA GLU A 90 21.47 11.81 -7.84
C GLU A 90 20.63 11.32 -9.02
N GLN A 91 21.13 10.33 -9.74
CA GLN A 91 20.40 9.76 -10.88
C GLN A 91 19.13 9.06 -10.42
N ILE A 92 19.21 8.32 -9.32
CA ILE A 92 18.04 7.64 -8.76
C ILE A 92 17.02 8.67 -8.27
N ALA A 93 17.50 9.71 -7.57
CA ALA A 93 16.62 10.78 -7.08
C ALA A 93 15.85 11.45 -8.23
N GLU A 94 16.53 11.71 -9.34
CA GLU A 94 15.91 12.31 -10.51
C GLU A 94 14.82 11.40 -11.08
N ARG A 95 15.11 10.10 -11.22
CA ARG A 95 14.13 9.15 -11.77
C ARG A 95 12.89 8.97 -10.87
N PHE A 96 13.10 9.01 -9.56
CA PHE A 96 12.02 8.83 -8.58
C PHE A 96 11.28 10.13 -8.27
N GLY A 97 11.83 11.28 -8.70
CA GLY A 97 11.24 12.57 -8.38
C GLY A 97 11.34 12.92 -6.90
N VAL A 98 12.41 12.53 -6.25
CA VAL A 98 12.63 12.74 -4.81
C VAL A 98 14.01 13.38 -4.57
N THR A 99 14.30 13.69 -3.31
CA THR A 99 15.60 14.24 -2.95
C THR A 99 16.65 13.15 -2.83
N ARG A 100 17.94 13.56 -2.91
CA ARG A 100 19.04 12.64 -2.68
C ARG A 100 19.00 12.05 -1.27
N GLN A 101 18.61 12.85 -0.29
CA GLN A 101 18.45 12.38 1.09
C GLN A 101 17.43 11.26 1.19
N ARG A 102 16.33 11.37 0.44
CA ARG A 102 15.31 10.32 0.41
C ARG A 102 15.90 9.04 -0.19
N VAL A 103 16.68 9.14 -1.26
CA VAL A 103 17.34 7.98 -1.87
C VAL A 103 18.30 7.34 -0.86
N SER A 104 19.08 8.14 -0.16
CA SER A 104 19.98 7.63 0.88
C SER A 104 19.22 6.82 1.93
N ALA A 105 18.06 7.33 2.35
CA ALA A 105 17.21 6.62 3.31
C ALA A 105 16.67 5.31 2.73
N LEU A 106 16.29 5.30 1.46
CA LEU A 106 15.79 4.09 0.79
C LEU A 106 16.87 3.01 0.67
N LEU A 107 18.11 3.41 0.50
CA LEU A 107 19.21 2.45 0.35
C LEU A 107 19.61 1.80 1.67
N ARG A 108 19.29 2.40 2.81
CA ARG A 108 19.60 1.81 4.10
C ARG A 108 18.70 0.60 4.36
N ARG A 109 19.26 -0.43 4.99
CA ARG A 109 18.47 -1.58 5.40
C ARG A 109 17.64 -1.21 6.62
N ALA A 110 16.45 -1.80 6.70
CA ALA A 110 15.51 -1.49 7.79
C ALA A 110 16.08 -1.75 9.18
N ASN A 111 16.98 -2.72 9.31
CA ASN A 111 17.57 -3.12 10.60
C ASN A 111 18.99 -2.62 10.82
N GLU A 112 19.46 -1.69 10.00
CA GLU A 112 20.78 -1.11 10.20
C GLU A 112 20.77 -0.16 11.38
N PRO A 113 21.82 -0.16 12.21
CA PRO A 113 21.94 0.83 13.29
C PRO A 113 22.06 2.22 12.69
N LYS A 114 21.47 3.18 13.35
CA LYS A 114 21.57 4.57 12.93
C LYS A 114 22.88 5.20 13.39
#